data_4ca7a72bc6d089c741de2bef130a395d
#
_entry.id   4ca7a72bc6d089c741de2bef130a395d
#
_cell.length_a   1.000
_cell.length_b   1.000
_cell.length_c   1.000
_cell.angle_alpha   90.00
_cell.angle_beta   90.00
_cell.angle_gamma   90.00
#
_symmetry.space_group_name_H-M   'P 1'
#
loop_
_entity.id
_entity.type
_entity.pdbx_description
1 polymer ?
#
loop_
_entity_poly.entity_id
_entity_poly.type
_entity_poly.pdbx_seq_one_letter_code
_entity_poly.pdbx_strand_id
1 'polypeptide(L)'
;GLIGQEIFRRVLRLPANVEYAHELRYADPIIGPNELTIAISQSGETADTLAAARLATEHGSRMLAITNVVGSTLSRYADDILYTRAGPEISVASTKAYMAMLIAQYLLALRIGAARGTVDDELASRVSHGLHQLPGAIEEVLRREGEAEKAAMLVRDAEDMYFIGRGLDYAVAMEGSLKLKEISYLHSEAMPAGELKHGTLALITEGVPVVVILTQRAVYDKTISAVQEVKARGGEIIAVAYEDDNEIAKHADLVLRIPRADDLLGPVTAAVPLQLLAYHVARLRGHDIDQPRNLAKSVTVE
;
A
#
# COMPACT_ATOMS: atom_id res chain seq x y z
N GLY A 1 -1.86 -2.37 -6.69
CA GLY A 1 -2.92 -3.27 -7.22
C GLY A 1 -3.95 -3.65 -6.16
N LEU A 2 -3.54 -4.20 -5.02
CA LEU A 2 -4.47 -4.69 -3.99
C LEU A 2 -5.43 -3.60 -3.46
N ILE A 3 -4.97 -2.39 -3.25
CA ILE A 3 -5.84 -1.26 -2.87
C ILE A 3 -6.82 -0.95 -4.01
N GLY A 4 -6.35 -0.92 -5.24
CA GLY A 4 -7.22 -0.73 -6.42
C GLY A 4 -8.28 -1.83 -6.57
N GLN A 5 -7.91 -3.09 -6.34
CA GLN A 5 -8.85 -4.21 -6.31
C GLN A 5 -9.99 -3.98 -5.32
N GLU A 6 -9.66 -3.60 -4.09
CA GLU A 6 -10.67 -3.33 -3.05
C GLU A 6 -11.53 -2.11 -3.39
N ILE A 7 -10.94 -1.04 -3.93
CA ILE A 7 -11.67 0.15 -4.38
C ILE A 7 -12.65 -0.22 -5.49
N PHE A 8 -12.20 -0.96 -6.50
CA PHE A 8 -13.05 -1.34 -7.63
C PHE A 8 -14.19 -2.24 -7.19
N ARG A 9 -13.94 -3.20 -6.29
CA ARG A 9 -14.99 -4.05 -5.71
C ARG A 9 -16.01 -3.24 -4.92
N ARG A 10 -15.55 -2.32 -4.06
CA ARG A 10 -16.43 -1.53 -3.19
C ARG A 10 -17.19 -0.44 -3.95
N VAL A 11 -16.49 0.30 -4.82
CA VAL A 11 -17.02 1.48 -5.49
C VAL A 11 -17.70 1.13 -6.81
N LEU A 12 -17.08 0.28 -7.63
CA LEU A 12 -17.60 -0.09 -8.94
C LEU A 12 -18.54 -1.30 -8.92
N ARG A 13 -18.53 -2.06 -7.82
CA ARG A 13 -19.23 -3.36 -7.70
C ARG A 13 -18.87 -4.31 -8.84
N LEU A 14 -17.60 -4.25 -9.27
CA LEU A 14 -17.02 -5.11 -10.29
C LEU A 14 -16.10 -6.15 -9.66
N PRO A 15 -16.09 -7.39 -10.17
CA PRO A 15 -15.00 -8.31 -9.89
C PRO A 15 -13.68 -7.67 -10.33
N ALA A 16 -12.68 -7.73 -9.48
CA ALA A 16 -11.34 -7.27 -9.78
C ALA A 16 -10.34 -8.23 -9.15
N ASN A 17 -9.32 -8.62 -9.91
CA ASN A 17 -8.23 -9.48 -9.47
C ASN A 17 -6.92 -8.72 -9.59
N VAL A 18 -5.97 -9.08 -8.76
CA VAL A 18 -4.59 -8.56 -8.81
C VAL A 18 -3.67 -9.74 -8.99
N GLU A 19 -2.83 -9.64 -10.00
CA GLU A 19 -1.85 -10.66 -10.32
C GLU A 19 -0.44 -10.02 -10.35
N TYR A 20 0.54 -10.78 -9.95
CA TYR A 20 1.93 -10.44 -10.21
C TYR A 20 2.25 -10.69 -11.68
N ALA A 21 2.83 -9.71 -12.36
CA ALA A 21 3.08 -9.80 -13.80
C ALA A 21 3.95 -11.01 -14.19
N HIS A 22 4.96 -11.33 -13.37
CA HIS A 22 5.83 -12.48 -13.59
C HIS A 22 5.13 -13.84 -13.37
N GLU A 23 4.05 -13.89 -12.57
CA GLU A 23 3.23 -15.09 -12.39
C GLU A 23 2.17 -15.20 -13.50
N LEU A 24 1.50 -14.08 -13.82
CA LEU A 24 0.46 -14.03 -14.83
C LEU A 24 0.91 -14.59 -16.19
N ARG A 25 2.17 -14.38 -16.55
CA ARG A 25 2.75 -14.86 -17.82
C ARG A 25 2.70 -16.38 -17.98
N TYR A 26 2.70 -17.12 -16.89
CA TYR A 26 2.80 -18.58 -16.87
C TYR A 26 1.56 -19.28 -16.32
N ALA A 27 0.57 -18.52 -15.89
CA ALA A 27 -0.62 -19.02 -15.21
C ALA A 27 -1.76 -19.47 -16.17
N ASP A 28 -1.58 -19.36 -17.49
CA ASP A 28 -2.65 -19.54 -18.49
C ASP A 28 -3.92 -18.77 -18.08
N PRO A 29 -3.86 -17.42 -18.02
CA PRO A 29 -4.88 -16.62 -17.37
C PRO A 29 -6.20 -16.61 -18.15
N ILE A 30 -7.32 -16.62 -17.43
CA ILE A 30 -8.64 -16.40 -18.00
C ILE A 30 -8.81 -14.90 -18.25
N ILE A 31 -8.34 -14.45 -19.41
CA ILE A 31 -8.43 -13.06 -19.86
C ILE A 31 -9.04 -13.06 -21.25
N GLY A 32 -9.90 -12.08 -21.56
CA GLY A 32 -10.55 -12.00 -22.86
C GLY A 32 -11.08 -10.59 -23.17
N PRO A 33 -11.84 -10.46 -24.25
CA PRO A 33 -12.28 -9.15 -24.77
C PRO A 33 -13.29 -8.40 -23.88
N ASN A 34 -13.82 -9.06 -22.85
CA ASN A 34 -14.76 -8.45 -21.90
C ASN A 34 -14.08 -7.95 -20.63
N GLU A 35 -12.77 -8.15 -20.49
CA GLU A 35 -11.98 -7.67 -19.37
C GLU A 35 -11.19 -6.41 -19.75
N LEU A 36 -10.97 -5.57 -18.72
CA LEU A 36 -10.01 -4.48 -18.76
C LEU A 36 -8.79 -4.90 -17.94
N THR A 37 -7.64 -4.98 -18.57
CA THR A 37 -6.37 -5.18 -17.89
C THR A 37 -5.73 -3.84 -17.55
N ILE A 38 -5.39 -3.62 -16.28
CA ILE A 38 -4.74 -2.40 -15.82
C ILE A 38 -3.31 -2.74 -15.42
N ALA A 39 -2.35 -2.33 -16.23
CA ALA A 39 -0.93 -2.47 -15.92
C ALA A 39 -0.44 -1.27 -15.10
N ILE A 40 0.10 -1.54 -13.90
CA ILE A 40 0.59 -0.51 -12.98
C ILE A 40 2.11 -0.64 -12.90
N SER A 41 2.83 0.36 -13.40
CA SER A 41 4.31 0.38 -13.36
C SER A 41 4.81 1.82 -13.27
N GLN A 42 5.65 2.10 -12.29
CA GLN A 42 6.24 3.45 -12.12
C GLN A 42 7.05 3.85 -13.36
N SER A 43 7.96 3.00 -13.82
CA SER A 43 8.83 3.26 -14.98
C SER A 43 8.15 3.00 -16.34
N GLY A 44 7.22 2.05 -16.36
CA GLY A 44 6.65 1.53 -17.60
C GLY A 44 7.66 0.75 -18.48
N GLU A 45 8.77 0.30 -17.89
CA GLU A 45 9.86 -0.44 -18.55
C GLU A 45 10.14 -1.80 -17.92
N THR A 46 9.38 -2.21 -16.89
CA THR A 46 9.55 -3.49 -16.21
C THR A 46 9.25 -4.64 -17.18
N ALA A 47 10.22 -5.53 -17.41
CA ALA A 47 10.15 -6.58 -18.41
C ALA A 47 8.91 -7.48 -18.22
N ASP A 48 8.68 -7.97 -17.01
CA ASP A 48 7.51 -8.81 -16.71
C ASP A 48 6.18 -8.09 -16.92
N THR A 49 6.09 -6.82 -16.50
CA THR A 49 4.86 -6.03 -16.71
C THR A 49 4.56 -5.84 -18.20
N LEU A 50 5.58 -5.61 -19.01
CA LEU A 50 5.43 -5.49 -20.46
C LEU A 50 5.01 -6.82 -21.10
N ALA A 51 5.59 -7.93 -20.64
CA ALA A 51 5.21 -9.25 -21.14
C ALA A 51 3.78 -9.64 -20.75
N ALA A 52 3.38 -9.39 -19.51
CA ALA A 52 2.00 -9.61 -19.06
C ALA A 52 0.99 -8.74 -19.82
N ALA A 53 1.35 -7.47 -20.08
CA ALA A 53 0.54 -6.57 -20.90
C ALA A 53 0.33 -7.10 -22.32
N ARG A 54 1.40 -7.61 -22.97
CA ARG A 54 1.31 -8.23 -24.29
C ARG A 54 0.39 -9.46 -24.28
N LEU A 55 0.58 -10.35 -23.33
CA LEU A 55 -0.25 -11.55 -23.16
C LEU A 55 -1.73 -11.17 -23.03
N ALA A 56 -2.07 -10.20 -22.19
CA ALA A 56 -3.44 -9.74 -22.03
C ALA A 56 -4.05 -9.20 -23.34
N THR A 57 -3.27 -8.42 -24.10
CA THR A 57 -3.72 -7.90 -25.40
C THR A 57 -3.88 -9.00 -26.43
N GLU A 58 -3.00 -10.00 -26.46
CA GLU A 58 -3.10 -11.17 -27.34
C GLU A 58 -4.38 -11.97 -27.08
N HIS A 59 -4.86 -11.99 -25.83
CA HIS A 59 -6.15 -12.57 -25.44
C HIS A 59 -7.35 -11.64 -25.71
N GLY A 60 -7.12 -10.45 -26.27
CA GLY A 60 -8.16 -9.51 -26.66
C GLY A 60 -8.61 -8.54 -25.56
N SER A 61 -7.98 -8.53 -24.40
CA SER A 61 -8.28 -7.58 -23.32
C SER A 61 -7.85 -6.16 -23.70
N ARG A 62 -8.72 -5.17 -23.41
CA ARG A 62 -8.34 -3.76 -23.51
C ARG A 62 -7.31 -3.42 -22.42
N MET A 63 -6.25 -2.71 -22.80
CA MET A 63 -5.13 -2.39 -21.91
C MET A 63 -5.16 -0.93 -21.46
N LEU A 64 -5.19 -0.70 -20.15
CA LEU A 64 -4.96 0.61 -19.55
C LEU A 64 -3.63 0.61 -18.78
N ALA A 65 -2.77 1.58 -19.02
CA ALA A 65 -1.52 1.76 -18.30
C ALA A 65 -1.65 2.87 -17.23
N ILE A 66 -1.21 2.58 -16.02
CA ILE A 66 -0.94 3.60 -14.99
C ILE A 66 0.57 3.68 -14.83
N THR A 67 1.18 4.77 -15.30
CA THR A 67 2.64 4.93 -15.29
C THR A 67 3.06 6.38 -15.02
N ASN A 68 4.29 6.56 -14.53
CA ASN A 68 4.82 7.90 -14.28
C ASN A 68 5.64 8.45 -15.44
N VAL A 69 6.23 7.57 -16.26
CA VAL A 69 7.16 7.99 -17.32
C VAL A 69 6.42 8.15 -18.65
N VAL A 70 6.37 9.41 -19.11
CA VAL A 70 5.78 9.75 -20.41
C VAL A 70 6.65 9.15 -21.53
N GLY A 71 6.00 8.49 -22.49
CA GLY A 71 6.69 7.86 -23.61
C GLY A 71 7.41 6.55 -23.28
N SER A 72 7.16 5.97 -22.08
CA SER A 72 7.63 4.64 -21.74
C SER A 72 7.08 3.56 -22.69
N THR A 73 7.74 2.41 -22.75
CA THR A 73 7.32 1.29 -23.59
C THR A 73 5.87 0.87 -23.27
N LEU A 74 5.53 0.76 -21.99
CA LEU A 74 4.15 0.45 -21.57
C LEU A 74 3.15 1.51 -22.06
N SER A 75 3.51 2.80 -21.97
CA SER A 75 2.61 3.88 -22.40
C SER A 75 2.42 3.96 -23.91
N ARG A 76 3.38 3.47 -24.70
CA ARG A 76 3.23 3.37 -26.16
C ARG A 76 2.42 2.15 -26.60
N TYR A 77 2.34 1.16 -25.73
CA TYR A 77 1.70 -0.11 -26.01
C TYR A 77 0.21 -0.13 -25.60
N ALA A 78 -0.14 0.56 -24.53
CA ALA A 78 -1.48 0.53 -23.97
C ALA A 78 -2.52 1.30 -24.84
N ASP A 79 -3.77 0.82 -24.85
CA ASP A 79 -4.90 1.50 -25.50
C ASP A 79 -5.26 2.82 -24.79
N ASP A 80 -5.17 2.84 -23.46
CA ASP A 80 -5.44 4.00 -22.63
C ASP A 80 -4.31 4.22 -21.64
N ILE A 81 -4.06 5.48 -21.29
CA ILE A 81 -2.94 5.83 -20.39
C ILE A 81 -3.41 6.82 -19.33
N LEU A 82 -3.02 6.53 -18.09
CA LEU A 82 -3.14 7.45 -16.97
C LEU A 82 -1.74 7.73 -16.40
N TYR A 83 -1.22 8.93 -16.68
CA TYR A 83 0.06 9.37 -16.14
C TYR A 83 -0.09 9.89 -14.71
N THR A 84 0.71 9.38 -13.79
CA THR A 84 0.66 9.78 -12.37
C THR A 84 1.27 11.15 -12.10
N ARG A 85 2.15 11.63 -12.98
CA ARG A 85 2.82 12.94 -12.90
C ARG A 85 3.52 13.22 -11.56
N ALA A 86 4.05 12.18 -10.92
CA ALA A 86 4.78 12.28 -9.66
C ALA A 86 6.17 12.94 -9.79
N GLY A 87 6.60 13.25 -11.03
CA GLY A 87 7.94 13.74 -11.31
C GLY A 87 9.01 12.65 -11.16
N PRO A 88 10.30 12.99 -11.32
CA PRO A 88 11.39 12.04 -11.14
C PRO A 88 11.44 11.53 -9.70
N GLU A 89 11.59 10.22 -9.53
CA GLU A 89 11.82 9.55 -8.25
C GLU A 89 13.15 8.82 -8.31
N ILE A 90 14.12 9.28 -7.52
CA ILE A 90 15.50 8.83 -7.60
C ILE A 90 15.75 7.60 -6.72
N SER A 91 15.17 7.61 -5.50
CA SER A 91 15.27 6.48 -4.58
C SER A 91 14.71 5.19 -5.21
N VAL A 92 15.39 4.07 -4.98
CA VAL A 92 14.93 2.75 -5.43
C VAL A 92 13.58 2.42 -4.81
N ALA A 93 13.44 2.59 -3.49
CA ALA A 93 12.18 2.43 -2.79
C ALA A 93 11.16 3.49 -3.24
N SER A 94 10.03 3.06 -3.78
CA SER A 94 9.00 3.96 -4.28
C SER A 94 8.19 4.54 -3.12
N THR A 95 8.04 5.86 -3.08
CA THR A 95 7.24 6.59 -2.07
C THR A 95 6.18 7.47 -2.74
N LYS A 96 6.55 8.62 -3.27
CA LYS A 96 5.61 9.54 -3.94
C LYS A 96 4.95 8.93 -5.19
N ALA A 97 5.68 8.10 -5.94
CA ALA A 97 5.10 7.42 -7.11
C ALA A 97 4.05 6.38 -6.67
N TYR A 98 4.28 5.64 -5.59
CA TYR A 98 3.28 4.76 -5.00
C TYR A 98 2.00 5.54 -4.64
N MET A 99 2.12 6.68 -3.93
CA MET A 99 0.99 7.53 -3.56
C MET A 99 0.23 8.02 -4.79
N ALA A 100 0.94 8.49 -5.81
CA ALA A 100 0.34 8.98 -7.05
C ALA A 100 -0.37 7.86 -7.84
N MET A 101 0.16 6.62 -7.83
CA MET A 101 -0.52 5.46 -8.41
C MET A 101 -1.78 5.09 -7.65
N LEU A 102 -1.83 5.24 -6.32
CA LEU A 102 -3.06 5.07 -5.55
C LEU A 102 -4.11 6.11 -5.97
N ILE A 103 -3.74 7.39 -5.98
CA ILE A 103 -4.65 8.48 -6.36
C ILE A 103 -5.20 8.27 -7.78
N ALA A 104 -4.35 7.83 -8.72
CA ALA A 104 -4.77 7.50 -10.07
C ALA A 104 -5.89 6.43 -10.10
N GLN A 105 -5.79 5.41 -9.25
CA GLN A 105 -6.80 4.36 -9.16
C GLN A 105 -8.11 4.87 -8.54
N TYR A 106 -8.07 5.76 -7.53
CA TYR A 106 -9.27 6.41 -7.00
C TYR A 106 -9.98 7.25 -8.07
N LEU A 107 -9.23 8.08 -8.81
CA LEU A 107 -9.79 8.90 -9.89
C LEU A 107 -10.41 8.03 -10.99
N LEU A 108 -9.73 6.93 -11.34
CA LEU A 108 -10.24 5.97 -12.32
C LEU A 108 -11.54 5.32 -11.82
N ALA A 109 -11.59 4.91 -10.56
CA ALA A 109 -12.78 4.31 -9.96
C ALA A 109 -13.96 5.30 -9.94
N LEU A 110 -13.74 6.56 -9.56
CA LEU A 110 -14.77 7.59 -9.60
C LEU A 110 -15.29 7.81 -11.05
N ARG A 111 -14.37 7.90 -12.01
CA ARG A 111 -14.73 8.12 -13.42
C ARG A 111 -15.54 6.97 -14.01
N ILE A 112 -15.09 5.74 -13.79
CA ILE A 112 -15.80 4.54 -14.25
C ILE A 112 -17.14 4.40 -13.52
N GLY A 113 -17.15 4.62 -12.21
CA GLY A 113 -18.35 4.51 -11.37
C GLY A 113 -19.42 5.51 -11.77
N ALA A 114 -19.06 6.75 -12.07
CA ALA A 114 -19.97 7.75 -12.59
C ALA A 114 -20.57 7.33 -13.95
N ALA A 115 -19.74 6.81 -14.86
CA ALA A 115 -20.20 6.33 -16.15
C ALA A 115 -21.13 5.10 -16.06
N ARG A 116 -20.96 4.27 -15.02
CA ARG A 116 -21.78 3.06 -14.76
C ARG A 116 -23.01 3.32 -13.87
N GLY A 117 -23.10 4.50 -13.26
CA GLY A 117 -24.14 4.82 -12.28
C GLY A 117 -23.97 4.09 -10.92
N THR A 118 -22.77 3.58 -10.61
CA THR A 118 -22.46 2.95 -9.31
C THR A 118 -21.88 3.94 -8.29
N VAL A 119 -21.51 5.12 -8.75
CA VAL A 119 -21.06 6.25 -7.93
C VAL A 119 -22.07 7.38 -8.12
N ASP A 120 -22.78 7.70 -7.06
CA ASP A 120 -23.66 8.86 -6.99
C ASP A 120 -22.90 10.16 -6.70
N ASP A 121 -23.58 11.28 -6.78
CA ASP A 121 -22.98 12.61 -6.55
C ASP A 121 -22.47 12.77 -5.11
N GLU A 122 -23.09 12.13 -4.13
CA GLU A 122 -22.66 12.19 -2.74
C GLU A 122 -21.33 11.49 -2.53
N LEU A 123 -21.19 10.25 -3.00
CA LEU A 123 -19.95 9.49 -2.93
C LEU A 123 -18.84 10.19 -3.73
N ALA A 124 -19.15 10.65 -4.96
CA ALA A 124 -18.21 11.36 -5.81
C ALA A 124 -17.69 12.63 -5.13
N SER A 125 -18.59 13.45 -4.57
CA SER A 125 -18.24 14.68 -3.86
C SER A 125 -17.41 14.41 -2.62
N ARG A 126 -17.80 13.42 -1.80
CA ARG A 126 -17.11 13.04 -0.56
C ARG A 126 -15.68 12.57 -0.83
N VAL A 127 -15.50 11.65 -1.77
CA VAL A 127 -14.17 11.13 -2.10
C VAL A 127 -13.32 12.20 -2.79
N SER A 128 -13.89 12.97 -3.71
CA SER A 128 -13.19 14.09 -4.37
C SER A 128 -12.73 15.15 -3.36
N HIS A 129 -13.58 15.53 -2.41
CA HIS A 129 -13.21 16.45 -1.34
C HIS A 129 -12.07 15.89 -0.49
N GLY A 130 -12.16 14.61 -0.08
CA GLY A 130 -11.09 13.95 0.65
C GLY A 130 -9.76 13.91 -0.10
N LEU A 131 -9.79 13.65 -1.42
CA LEU A 131 -8.58 13.69 -2.26
C LEU A 131 -7.92 15.07 -2.26
N HIS A 132 -8.70 16.15 -2.28
CA HIS A 132 -8.17 17.52 -2.19
C HIS A 132 -7.57 17.86 -0.81
N GLN A 133 -8.01 17.17 0.24
CA GLN A 133 -7.47 17.34 1.59
C GLN A 133 -6.18 16.55 1.84
N LEU A 134 -5.88 15.52 1.03
CA LEU A 134 -4.71 14.64 1.23
C LEU A 134 -3.37 15.39 1.35
N PRO A 135 -3.05 16.42 0.53
CA PRO A 135 -1.78 17.11 0.68
C PRO A 135 -1.59 17.68 2.10
N GLY A 136 -2.61 18.35 2.64
CA GLY A 136 -2.55 18.90 4.00
C GLY A 136 -2.47 17.80 5.07
N ALA A 137 -3.18 16.68 4.88
CA ALA A 137 -3.10 15.53 5.79
C ALA A 137 -1.69 14.90 5.77
N ILE A 138 -1.08 14.77 4.61
CA ILE A 138 0.29 14.25 4.47
C ILE A 138 1.29 15.21 5.14
N GLU A 139 1.17 16.52 4.91
CA GLU A 139 2.02 17.51 5.58
C GLU A 139 1.90 17.43 7.10
N GLU A 140 0.70 17.18 7.64
CA GLU A 140 0.50 16.99 9.07
C GLU A 140 1.23 15.75 9.60
N VAL A 141 1.16 14.62 8.88
CA VAL A 141 1.93 13.41 9.24
C VAL A 141 3.43 13.69 9.20
N LEU A 142 3.92 14.40 8.18
CA LEU A 142 5.33 14.77 8.07
C LEU A 142 5.78 15.67 9.24
N ARG A 143 4.93 16.59 9.73
CA ARG A 143 5.24 17.38 10.93
C ARG A 143 5.34 16.54 12.20
N ARG A 144 4.71 15.35 12.23
CA ARG A 144 4.78 14.38 13.33
C ARG A 144 5.87 13.32 13.15
N GLU A 145 6.85 13.56 12.27
CA GLU A 145 7.96 12.64 11.97
C GLU A 145 8.63 12.04 13.23
N GLY A 146 8.70 12.80 14.33
CA GLY A 146 9.24 12.34 15.60
C GLY A 146 8.53 11.13 16.22
N GLU A 147 7.27 10.84 15.86
CA GLU A 147 6.58 9.60 16.26
C GLU A 147 7.19 8.39 15.53
N ALA A 148 7.45 8.52 14.23
CA ALA A 148 8.09 7.47 13.44
C ALA A 148 9.55 7.25 13.86
N GLU A 149 10.27 8.31 14.24
CA GLU A 149 11.64 8.19 14.78
C GLU A 149 11.66 7.41 16.11
N LYS A 150 10.71 7.68 17.02
CA LYS A 150 10.56 6.91 18.26
C LYS A 150 10.25 5.44 17.99
N ALA A 151 9.33 5.17 17.04
CA ALA A 151 9.03 3.80 16.62
C ALA A 151 10.26 3.10 16.05
N ALA A 152 11.06 3.81 15.24
CA ALA A 152 12.29 3.26 14.68
C ALA A 152 13.33 2.92 15.78
N MET A 153 13.45 3.74 16.83
CA MET A 153 14.31 3.43 17.98
C MET A 153 13.88 2.15 18.70
N LEU A 154 12.58 1.90 18.80
CA LEU A 154 12.02 0.70 19.42
C LEU A 154 12.40 -0.57 18.64
N VAL A 155 12.38 -0.51 17.30
CA VAL A 155 12.51 -1.69 16.44
C VAL A 155 13.87 -1.85 15.76
N ARG A 156 14.81 -0.90 15.95
CA ARG A 156 16.08 -0.90 15.20
C ARG A 156 16.91 -2.17 15.37
N ASP A 157 16.84 -2.80 16.55
CA ASP A 157 17.62 -3.97 16.91
C ASP A 157 16.81 -5.27 16.81
N ALA A 158 15.55 -5.19 16.35
CA ALA A 158 14.72 -6.36 16.12
C ALA A 158 15.29 -7.22 14.96
N GLU A 159 15.15 -8.53 15.08
CA GLU A 159 15.50 -9.47 14.01
C GLU A 159 14.33 -9.65 13.03
N ASP A 160 13.11 -9.75 13.58
CA ASP A 160 11.87 -9.92 12.86
C ASP A 160 10.84 -8.90 13.32
N MET A 161 9.92 -8.51 12.43
CA MET A 161 8.72 -7.79 12.80
C MET A 161 7.54 -8.09 11.88
N TYR A 162 6.34 -7.83 12.36
CA TYR A 162 5.11 -8.16 11.65
C TYR A 162 4.28 -6.92 11.38
N PHE A 163 3.56 -6.95 10.25
CA PHE A 163 2.60 -5.91 9.86
C PHE A 163 1.23 -6.54 9.69
N ILE A 164 0.22 -6.00 10.36
CA ILE A 164 -1.13 -6.54 10.29
C ILE A 164 -2.16 -5.46 9.99
N GLY A 165 -3.21 -5.86 9.29
CA GLY A 165 -4.35 -5.01 8.98
C GLY A 165 -5.52 -5.84 8.47
N ARG A 166 -6.66 -5.19 8.21
CA ARG A 166 -7.83 -5.83 7.60
C ARG A 166 -8.35 -5.01 6.43
N GLY A 167 -8.80 -5.68 5.37
CA GLY A 167 -9.29 -5.01 4.17
C GLY A 167 -8.20 -4.13 3.54
N LEU A 168 -8.50 -2.85 3.32
CA LEU A 168 -7.54 -1.89 2.77
C LEU A 168 -6.28 -1.74 3.63
N ASP A 169 -6.40 -1.83 4.95
CA ASP A 169 -5.27 -1.72 5.88
C ASP A 169 -4.26 -2.87 5.73
N TYR A 170 -4.71 -4.06 5.30
CA TYR A 170 -3.78 -5.15 4.98
C TYR A 170 -2.89 -4.83 3.78
N ALA A 171 -3.45 -4.23 2.74
CA ALA A 171 -2.67 -3.82 1.58
C ALA A 171 -1.62 -2.73 1.94
N VAL A 172 -1.96 -1.83 2.88
CA VAL A 172 -1.01 -0.85 3.44
C VAL A 172 0.05 -1.52 4.31
N ALA A 173 -0.33 -2.53 5.09
CA ALA A 173 0.60 -3.33 5.88
C ALA A 173 1.66 -4.02 4.99
N MET A 174 1.26 -4.55 3.84
CA MET A 174 2.19 -5.13 2.85
C MET A 174 3.17 -4.08 2.31
N GLU A 175 2.70 -2.88 2.01
CA GLU A 175 3.57 -1.79 1.55
C GLU A 175 4.55 -1.35 2.64
N GLY A 176 4.10 -1.21 3.89
CA GLY A 176 4.97 -0.87 5.03
C GLY A 176 6.06 -1.91 5.25
N SER A 177 5.69 -3.20 5.24
CA SER A 177 6.64 -4.31 5.32
C SER A 177 7.65 -4.30 4.16
N LEU A 178 7.16 -4.04 2.92
CA LEU A 178 8.03 -3.94 1.75
C LEU A 178 9.04 -2.81 1.90
N LYS A 179 8.60 -1.60 2.24
CA LYS A 179 9.50 -0.44 2.43
C LYS A 179 10.55 -0.72 3.49
N LEU A 180 10.16 -1.33 4.60
CA LEU A 180 11.08 -1.68 5.66
C LEU A 180 12.16 -2.67 5.18
N LYS A 181 11.76 -3.75 4.51
CA LYS A 181 12.70 -4.74 3.96
C LYS A 181 13.66 -4.14 2.96
N GLU A 182 13.15 -3.31 2.04
CA GLU A 182 13.94 -2.74 0.95
C GLU A 182 15.12 -1.90 1.43
N ILE A 183 14.92 -1.05 2.44
CA ILE A 183 15.93 -0.05 2.82
C ILE A 183 16.60 -0.31 4.16
N SER A 184 15.94 -1.01 5.09
CA SER A 184 16.52 -1.30 6.42
C SER A 184 17.09 -2.71 6.55
N TYR A 185 16.77 -3.61 5.59
CA TYR A 185 17.13 -5.03 5.59
C TYR A 185 16.64 -5.80 6.83
N LEU A 186 15.66 -5.23 7.53
CA LEU A 186 14.97 -5.90 8.63
C LEU A 186 13.98 -6.90 8.02
N HIS A 187 14.03 -8.16 8.45
CA HIS A 187 13.03 -9.11 8.03
C HIS A 187 11.66 -8.71 8.56
N SER A 188 10.68 -8.67 7.67
CA SER A 188 9.31 -8.37 8.06
C SER A 188 8.29 -9.09 7.18
N GLU A 189 7.19 -9.46 7.79
CA GLU A 189 6.07 -10.14 7.12
C GLU A 189 4.79 -9.36 7.34
N ALA A 190 3.96 -9.27 6.29
CA ALA A 190 2.64 -8.65 6.39
C ALA A 190 1.55 -9.70 6.15
N MET A 191 0.48 -9.67 6.98
CA MET A 191 -0.62 -10.59 6.86
C MET A 191 -1.96 -9.95 7.24
N PRO A 192 -3.08 -10.52 6.77
CA PRO A 192 -4.37 -10.15 7.31
C PRO A 192 -4.42 -10.43 8.81
N ALA A 193 -4.87 -9.47 9.63
CA ALA A 193 -4.90 -9.62 11.08
C ALA A 193 -5.72 -10.84 11.56
N GLY A 194 -6.63 -11.35 10.73
CA GLY A 194 -7.37 -12.58 11.01
C GLY A 194 -6.54 -13.85 10.89
N GLU A 195 -5.49 -13.82 10.05
CA GLU A 195 -4.62 -14.97 9.78
C GLU A 195 -3.56 -15.22 10.87
N LEU A 196 -3.33 -14.25 11.78
CA LEU A 196 -2.39 -14.41 12.89
C LEU A 196 -2.55 -15.74 13.62
N LYS A 197 -3.80 -16.16 13.88
CA LYS A 197 -4.14 -17.38 14.63
C LYS A 197 -3.76 -18.67 13.93
N HIS A 198 -3.54 -18.60 12.61
CA HIS A 198 -3.33 -19.79 11.78
C HIS A 198 -1.85 -20.11 11.54
N GLY A 199 -0.96 -19.52 12.34
CA GLY A 199 0.48 -19.83 12.29
C GLY A 199 1.34 -18.77 12.97
N THR A 200 1.34 -17.56 12.48
CA THR A 200 2.27 -16.48 12.88
C THR A 200 2.21 -16.13 14.36
N LEU A 201 1.06 -16.34 15.01
CA LEU A 201 0.93 -16.09 16.45
C LEU A 201 1.89 -16.94 17.30
N ALA A 202 2.37 -18.07 16.76
CA ALA A 202 3.40 -18.91 17.41
C ALA A 202 4.79 -18.24 17.44
N LEU A 203 5.02 -17.24 16.58
CA LEU A 203 6.27 -16.48 16.49
C LEU A 203 6.27 -15.23 17.38
N ILE A 204 5.11 -14.86 17.92
CA ILE A 204 4.98 -13.70 18.78
C ILE A 204 5.41 -14.09 20.20
N THR A 205 6.51 -13.49 20.63
CA THR A 205 7.09 -13.63 21.96
C THR A 205 7.37 -12.24 22.56
N GLU A 206 7.89 -12.19 23.78
CA GLU A 206 8.21 -10.95 24.48
C GLU A 206 9.09 -10.03 23.60
N GLY A 207 8.64 -8.78 23.41
CA GLY A 207 9.37 -7.75 22.68
C GLY A 207 9.31 -7.84 21.16
N VAL A 208 8.61 -8.83 20.56
CA VAL A 208 8.46 -8.91 19.09
C VAL A 208 7.58 -7.75 18.60
N PRO A 209 8.09 -6.88 17.68
CA PRO A 209 7.33 -5.73 17.21
C PRO A 209 6.25 -6.13 16.21
N VAL A 210 5.05 -5.60 16.40
CA VAL A 210 3.94 -5.76 15.46
C VAL A 210 3.35 -4.39 15.13
N VAL A 211 3.43 -4.01 13.86
CA VAL A 211 2.76 -2.82 13.35
C VAL A 211 1.33 -3.17 12.99
N VAL A 212 0.36 -2.42 13.50
CA VAL A 212 -1.05 -2.59 13.17
C VAL A 212 -1.63 -1.33 12.54
N ILE A 213 -2.36 -1.48 11.44
CA ILE A 213 -3.04 -0.37 10.76
C ILE A 213 -4.53 -0.44 11.07
N LEU A 214 -5.12 0.68 11.53
CA LEU A 214 -6.50 0.77 12.00
C LEU A 214 -7.24 1.97 11.39
N THR A 215 -7.44 1.97 10.06
CA THR A 215 -8.21 3.03 9.38
C THR A 215 -9.61 2.60 9.00
N GLN A 216 -9.91 1.29 9.04
CA GLN A 216 -11.17 0.72 8.55
C GLN A 216 -12.17 0.49 9.70
N ARG A 217 -13.15 1.40 9.86
CA ARG A 217 -14.16 1.36 10.94
C ARG A 217 -14.93 0.05 10.99
N ALA A 218 -15.33 -0.48 9.84
CA ALA A 218 -16.16 -1.69 9.77
C ALA A 218 -15.52 -2.95 10.39
N VAL A 219 -14.18 -2.96 10.51
CA VAL A 219 -13.43 -4.10 11.04
C VAL A 219 -12.56 -3.72 12.25
N TYR A 220 -12.79 -2.54 12.81
CA TYR A 220 -11.98 -1.99 13.90
C TYR A 220 -11.92 -2.92 15.12
N ASP A 221 -13.06 -3.34 15.66
CA ASP A 221 -13.13 -4.21 16.86
C ASP A 221 -12.45 -5.56 16.63
N LYS A 222 -12.50 -6.07 15.37
CA LYS A 222 -11.82 -7.31 15.00
C LYS A 222 -10.31 -7.11 14.93
N THR A 223 -9.85 -5.92 14.58
CA THR A 223 -8.42 -5.58 14.58
C THR A 223 -7.92 -5.38 16.00
N ILE A 224 -8.68 -4.71 16.87
CA ILE A 224 -8.37 -4.59 18.31
C ILE A 224 -8.26 -5.97 18.97
N SER A 225 -9.14 -6.91 18.64
CA SER A 225 -9.02 -8.29 19.15
C SER A 225 -7.67 -8.94 18.77
N ALA A 226 -7.18 -8.72 17.54
CA ALA A 226 -5.86 -9.21 17.12
C ALA A 226 -4.71 -8.52 17.89
N VAL A 227 -4.83 -7.23 18.16
CA VAL A 227 -3.87 -6.47 19.00
C VAL A 227 -3.79 -7.09 20.40
N GLN A 228 -4.94 -7.37 21.03
CA GLN A 228 -4.98 -7.98 22.36
C GLN A 228 -4.35 -9.37 22.38
N GLU A 229 -4.49 -10.16 21.31
CA GLU A 229 -3.87 -11.47 21.19
C GLU A 229 -2.33 -11.38 21.11
N VAL A 230 -1.81 -10.39 20.40
CA VAL A 230 -0.36 -10.08 20.35
C VAL A 230 0.12 -9.64 21.72
N LYS A 231 -0.56 -8.68 22.36
CA LYS A 231 -0.20 -8.17 23.69
C LYS A 231 -0.21 -9.26 24.76
N ALA A 232 -1.15 -10.19 24.72
CA ALA A 232 -1.21 -11.32 25.65
C ALA A 232 0.02 -12.27 25.57
N ARG A 233 0.85 -12.13 24.54
CA ARG A 233 2.09 -12.90 24.32
C ARG A 233 3.36 -12.06 24.50
N GLY A 234 3.21 -10.83 24.99
CA GLY A 234 4.34 -9.92 25.22
C GLY A 234 4.81 -9.18 23.97
N GLY A 235 4.11 -9.27 22.84
CA GLY A 235 4.46 -8.51 21.65
C GLY A 235 4.32 -7.00 21.84
N GLU A 236 5.16 -6.23 21.17
CA GLU A 236 5.14 -4.76 21.16
C GLU A 236 4.29 -4.24 20.01
N ILE A 237 3.31 -3.38 20.30
CA ILE A 237 2.37 -2.85 19.32
C ILE A 237 2.75 -1.42 18.93
N ILE A 238 3.01 -1.22 17.64
CA ILE A 238 3.09 0.08 17.00
C ILE A 238 1.82 0.26 16.15
N ALA A 239 0.93 1.15 16.56
CA ALA A 239 -0.33 1.35 15.86
C ALA A 239 -0.27 2.54 14.90
N VAL A 240 -0.75 2.38 13.66
CA VAL A 240 -1.08 3.50 12.77
C VAL A 240 -2.58 3.73 12.87
N ALA A 241 -2.98 4.84 13.46
CA ALA A 241 -4.37 5.12 13.77
C ALA A 241 -4.71 6.60 13.65
N TYR A 242 -6.00 6.90 13.55
CA TYR A 242 -6.46 8.29 13.55
C TYR A 242 -6.12 9.00 14.86
N GLU A 243 -5.85 10.31 14.78
CA GLU A 243 -5.41 11.13 15.91
C GLU A 243 -6.41 11.19 17.08
N ASP A 244 -7.69 10.99 16.80
CA ASP A 244 -8.79 10.96 17.75
C ASP A 244 -9.10 9.55 18.29
N ASP A 245 -8.33 8.54 17.90
CA ASP A 245 -8.47 7.17 18.40
C ASP A 245 -7.79 7.02 19.76
N ASN A 246 -8.58 7.13 20.81
CA ASN A 246 -8.14 6.96 22.19
C ASN A 246 -8.21 5.49 22.66
N GLU A 247 -8.91 4.63 21.93
CA GLU A 247 -9.05 3.22 22.34
C GLU A 247 -7.77 2.44 22.06
N ILE A 248 -7.22 2.58 20.83
CA ILE A 248 -5.95 1.90 20.49
C ILE A 248 -4.81 2.34 21.39
N ALA A 249 -4.79 3.59 21.84
CA ALA A 249 -3.76 4.11 22.75
C ALA A 249 -3.69 3.38 24.11
N LYS A 250 -4.74 2.64 24.50
CA LYS A 250 -4.74 1.81 25.71
C LYS A 250 -4.05 0.45 25.50
N HIS A 251 -3.83 0.05 24.26
CA HIS A 251 -3.32 -1.26 23.89
C HIS A 251 -1.97 -1.19 23.17
N ALA A 252 -1.65 -0.07 22.54
CA ALA A 252 -0.42 0.13 21.80
C ALA A 252 0.70 0.68 22.69
N ASP A 253 1.93 0.25 22.43
CA ASP A 253 3.13 0.79 23.08
C ASP A 253 3.52 2.13 22.44
N LEU A 254 3.20 2.31 21.17
CA LEU A 254 3.37 3.56 20.45
C LEU A 254 2.28 3.73 19.39
N VAL A 255 1.79 4.96 19.17
CA VAL A 255 0.82 5.29 18.13
C VAL A 255 1.41 6.29 17.15
N LEU A 256 1.46 5.93 15.88
CA LEU A 256 1.74 6.80 14.75
C LEU A 256 0.41 7.44 14.31
N ARG A 257 0.23 8.69 14.66
CA ARG A 257 -1.06 9.38 14.49
C ARG A 257 -1.20 9.97 13.11
N ILE A 258 -2.36 9.73 12.49
CA ILE A 258 -2.73 10.31 11.20
C ILE A 258 -4.00 11.15 11.33
N PRO A 259 -4.16 12.23 10.55
CA PRO A 259 -5.41 12.97 10.48
C PRO A 259 -6.57 12.09 10.03
N ARG A 260 -7.76 12.38 10.55
CA ARG A 260 -8.97 11.66 10.14
C ARG A 260 -9.23 11.86 8.65
N ALA A 261 -9.50 10.76 7.96
CA ALA A 261 -9.84 10.73 6.55
C ALA A 261 -11.11 9.88 6.31
N ASP A 262 -11.63 9.96 5.10
CA ASP A 262 -12.63 8.99 4.61
C ASP A 262 -12.07 7.57 4.69
N ASP A 263 -12.91 6.57 5.03
CA ASP A 263 -12.48 5.17 5.17
C ASP A 263 -11.86 4.59 3.87
N LEU A 264 -12.23 5.13 2.70
CA LEU A 264 -11.61 4.76 1.44
C LEU A 264 -10.21 5.38 1.28
N LEU A 265 -9.95 6.56 1.86
CA LEU A 265 -8.72 7.32 1.70
C LEU A 265 -7.73 7.15 2.86
N GLY A 266 -8.17 6.59 3.99
CA GLY A 266 -7.31 6.26 5.13
C GLY A 266 -6.02 5.53 4.75
N PRO A 267 -6.07 4.53 3.84
CA PRO A 267 -4.88 3.84 3.35
C PRO A 267 -3.81 4.74 2.75
N VAL A 268 -4.19 5.83 2.07
CA VAL A 268 -3.24 6.77 1.48
C VAL A 268 -2.45 7.48 2.58
N THR A 269 -3.15 8.01 3.58
CA THR A 269 -2.51 8.72 4.69
C THR A 269 -1.70 7.77 5.57
N ALA A 270 -2.20 6.55 5.81
CA ALA A 270 -1.54 5.54 6.65
C ALA A 270 -0.22 5.00 6.07
N ALA A 271 -0.01 5.09 4.77
CA ALA A 271 1.26 4.68 4.16
C ALA A 271 2.42 5.62 4.55
N VAL A 272 2.16 6.89 4.80
CA VAL A 272 3.21 7.90 5.08
C VAL A 272 4.01 7.59 6.35
N PRO A 273 3.41 7.36 7.53
CA PRO A 273 4.18 7.04 8.74
C PRO A 273 4.93 5.72 8.62
N LEU A 274 4.48 4.76 7.78
CA LEU A 274 5.21 3.53 7.52
C LEU A 274 6.45 3.77 6.64
N GLN A 275 6.37 4.68 5.67
CA GLN A 275 7.52 5.11 4.87
C GLN A 275 8.54 5.83 5.76
N LEU A 276 8.08 6.71 6.67
CA LEU A 276 8.95 7.37 7.66
C LEU A 276 9.57 6.36 8.63
N LEU A 277 8.84 5.36 9.11
CA LEU A 277 9.37 4.29 9.94
C LEU A 277 10.52 3.57 9.24
N ALA A 278 10.30 3.13 8.00
CA ALA A 278 11.33 2.46 7.22
C ALA A 278 12.58 3.35 7.01
N TYR A 279 12.38 4.63 6.70
CA TYR A 279 13.42 5.63 6.56
C TYR A 279 14.27 5.77 7.83
N HIS A 280 13.64 5.95 8.99
CA HIS A 280 14.36 6.12 10.26
C HIS A 280 15.07 4.84 10.70
N VAL A 281 14.47 3.67 10.52
CA VAL A 281 15.14 2.39 10.81
C VAL A 281 16.37 2.21 9.94
N ALA A 282 16.28 2.50 8.62
CA ALA A 282 17.43 2.42 7.72
C ALA A 282 18.56 3.37 8.16
N ARG A 283 18.23 4.62 8.51
CA ARG A 283 19.20 5.59 9.05
C ARG A 283 19.88 5.11 10.33
N LEU A 284 19.11 4.62 11.29
CA LEU A 284 19.63 4.12 12.58
C LEU A 284 20.54 2.90 12.40
N ARG A 285 20.28 2.10 11.36
CA ARG A 285 21.12 0.95 10.98
C ARG A 285 22.31 1.34 10.08
N GLY A 286 22.43 2.61 9.68
CA GLY A 286 23.53 3.10 8.85
C GLY A 286 23.47 2.65 7.40
N HIS A 287 22.25 2.39 6.87
CA HIS A 287 22.05 1.98 5.49
C HIS A 287 21.75 3.16 4.56
N ASP A 288 22.09 3.00 3.27
CA ASP A 288 21.70 3.95 2.24
C ASP A 288 20.20 3.86 1.98
N ILE A 289 19.49 4.97 2.19
CA ILE A 289 18.04 5.07 2.06
C ILE A 289 17.57 5.17 0.60
N ASP A 290 18.43 5.61 -0.30
CA ASP A 290 18.10 5.84 -1.70
C ASP A 290 18.56 4.71 -2.61
N GLN A 291 19.71 4.11 -2.30
CA GLN A 291 20.32 3.04 -3.11
C GLN A 291 20.62 1.80 -2.26
N PRO A 292 19.57 1.06 -1.86
CA PRO A 292 19.74 -0.15 -1.09
C PRO A 292 20.47 -1.23 -1.90
N ARG A 293 21.22 -2.08 -1.18
CA ARG A 293 21.96 -3.18 -1.80
C ARG A 293 21.03 -4.15 -2.55
N ASN A 294 21.54 -4.72 -3.64
CA ASN A 294 20.88 -5.79 -4.41
C ASN A 294 19.55 -5.41 -5.07
N LEU A 295 19.14 -4.15 -5.03
CA LEU A 295 17.92 -3.67 -5.67
C LEU A 295 18.21 -2.64 -6.73
N ALA A 296 17.35 -2.55 -7.74
CA ALA A 296 17.41 -1.56 -8.80
C ALA A 296 16.06 -0.84 -8.92
N LYS A 297 16.08 0.43 -9.34
CA LYS A 297 14.86 1.25 -9.52
C LYS A 297 13.90 0.64 -10.54
N SER A 298 14.41 -0.02 -11.56
CA SER A 298 13.62 -0.70 -12.58
C SER A 298 14.32 -1.99 -13.00
N VAL A 299 13.55 -3.07 -13.07
CA VAL A 299 14.01 -4.38 -13.53
C VAL A 299 13.63 -4.51 -15.00
N THR A 300 14.62 -4.31 -15.87
CA THR A 300 14.47 -4.30 -17.34
C THR A 300 14.89 -5.60 -18.00
N VAL A 301 15.41 -6.55 -17.23
CA VAL A 301 15.86 -7.89 -17.66
C VAL A 301 15.14 -8.94 -16.82
N GLU A 302 14.99 -10.13 -17.41
CA GLU A 302 14.47 -11.32 -16.73
C GLU A 302 15.57 -12.04 -15.95
#